data_7110034eb3aeb840b8c1d2e275b27dc7
#
_entry.id   7110034eb3aeb840b8c1d2e275b27dc7
#
_cell.length_a   1.000
_cell.length_b   1.000
_cell.length_c   1.000
_cell.angle_alpha   90.00
_cell.angle_beta   90.00
_cell.angle_gamma   90.00
#
_symmetry.space_group_name_H-M   'P 1'
#
loop_
_entity.id
_entity.type
_entity.pdbx_description
1 polymer ?
#
loop_
_entity_poly.entity_id
_entity_poly.type
_entity_poly.pdbx_seq_one_letter_code
_entity_poly.pdbx_strand_id
1 'polypeptide(L)'
;MNAIIGFTSLAATHIDSREQVLDYLKKISTSSQHLLSLINDVLDMSRIESGKVKIEEKAVHLPDLVHDVRSIIQTNVSAKRLSLFIDTMDVENEDIITDPLRLNQILLNILSNAIKFTPTGGMISIRIVEKKRCACGPGLL
;
A
#
# COMPACT_ATOMS: atom_id res chain seq x y z
N MET A 1 1.87 -14.40 -15.97
CA MET A 1 3.06 -15.11 -16.47
C MET A 1 3.32 -14.87 -17.96
N ASN A 2 2.35 -14.96 -18.83
CA ASN A 2 2.53 -14.80 -20.28
C ASN A 2 3.21 -13.48 -20.71
N ALA A 3 2.93 -12.36 -20.02
CA ALA A 3 3.55 -11.08 -20.33
C ALA A 3 5.07 -11.07 -20.08
N ILE A 4 5.53 -11.67 -18.97
CA ILE A 4 6.97 -11.76 -18.64
C ILE A 4 7.68 -12.58 -19.72
N ILE A 5 7.15 -13.76 -20.05
CA ILE A 5 7.72 -14.65 -21.07
C ILE A 5 7.72 -13.96 -22.44
N GLY A 6 6.62 -13.32 -22.82
CA GLY A 6 6.50 -12.61 -24.10
C GLY A 6 7.51 -11.46 -24.24
N PHE A 7 7.63 -10.60 -23.22
CA PHE A 7 8.60 -9.50 -23.26
C PHE A 7 10.05 -9.98 -23.18
N THR A 8 10.32 -11.10 -22.50
CA THR A 8 11.67 -11.72 -22.51
C THR A 8 12.04 -12.19 -23.91
N SER A 9 11.12 -12.87 -24.61
CA SER A 9 11.34 -13.30 -25.99
C SER A 9 11.54 -12.11 -26.93
N LEU A 10 10.73 -11.06 -26.79
CA LEU A 10 10.87 -9.83 -27.59
C LEU A 10 12.21 -9.12 -27.31
N ALA A 11 12.65 -9.07 -26.06
CA ALA A 11 13.96 -8.50 -25.71
C ALA A 11 15.10 -9.28 -26.35
N ALA A 12 15.01 -10.61 -26.39
CA ALA A 12 16.00 -11.48 -27.02
C ALA A 12 16.06 -11.32 -28.56
N THR A 13 14.90 -11.10 -29.21
CA THR A 13 14.85 -10.90 -30.67
C THR A 13 15.28 -9.50 -31.12
N HIS A 14 15.23 -8.51 -30.25
CA HIS A 14 15.56 -7.10 -30.55
C HIS A 14 16.83 -6.64 -29.82
N ILE A 15 17.80 -7.54 -29.63
CA ILE A 15 19.01 -7.29 -28.84
C ILE A 15 19.85 -6.14 -29.39
N ASP A 16 19.76 -5.87 -30.69
CA ASP A 16 20.48 -4.78 -31.35
C ASP A 16 19.88 -3.39 -31.08
N SER A 17 18.65 -3.33 -30.55
CA SER A 17 17.98 -2.08 -30.20
C SER A 17 17.96 -1.87 -28.69
N ARG A 18 18.94 -1.14 -28.17
CA ARG A 18 19.06 -0.84 -26.74
C ARG A 18 17.79 -0.22 -26.15
N GLU A 19 17.14 0.67 -26.88
CA GLU A 19 15.92 1.35 -26.42
C GLU A 19 14.76 0.37 -26.25
N GLN A 20 14.54 -0.50 -27.25
CA GLN A 20 13.49 -1.53 -27.18
C GLN A 20 13.76 -2.54 -26.06
N VAL A 21 15.01 -2.98 -25.89
CA VAL A 21 15.39 -3.90 -24.82
C VAL A 21 15.11 -3.27 -23.45
N LEU A 22 15.46 -2.00 -23.24
CA LEU A 22 15.20 -1.30 -21.99
C LEU A 22 13.69 -1.17 -21.71
N ASP A 23 12.86 -0.90 -22.72
CA ASP A 23 11.41 -0.85 -22.59
C ASP A 23 10.83 -2.23 -22.22
N TYR A 24 11.28 -3.29 -22.88
CA TYR A 24 10.85 -4.66 -22.55
C TYR A 24 11.26 -5.06 -21.12
N LEU A 25 12.50 -4.75 -20.71
CA LEU A 25 12.96 -5.02 -19.33
C LEU A 25 12.12 -4.27 -18.29
N LYS A 26 11.74 -3.02 -18.56
CA LYS A 26 10.85 -2.25 -17.69
C LYS A 26 9.47 -2.91 -17.58
N LYS A 27 8.91 -3.38 -18.69
CA LYS A 27 7.62 -4.10 -18.72
C LYS A 27 7.70 -5.43 -17.99
N ILE A 28 8.81 -6.17 -18.12
CA ILE A 28 9.07 -7.40 -17.37
C ILE A 28 9.10 -7.11 -15.87
N SER A 29 9.88 -6.10 -15.44
CA SER A 29 9.99 -5.70 -14.04
C SER A 29 8.62 -5.34 -13.45
N THR A 30 7.84 -4.51 -14.14
CA THR A 30 6.48 -4.13 -13.71
C THR A 30 5.55 -5.35 -13.60
N SER A 31 5.58 -6.25 -14.58
CA SER A 31 4.76 -7.47 -14.56
C SER A 31 5.16 -8.43 -13.45
N SER A 32 6.47 -8.53 -13.16
CA SER A 32 6.99 -9.36 -12.08
C SER A 32 6.59 -8.82 -10.70
N GLN A 33 6.67 -7.51 -10.50
CA GLN A 33 6.21 -6.85 -9.26
C GLN A 33 4.72 -7.07 -9.04
N HIS A 34 3.92 -6.98 -10.11
CA HIS A 34 2.48 -7.22 -10.01
C HIS A 34 2.17 -8.67 -9.64
N LEU A 35 2.90 -9.64 -10.23
CA LEU A 35 2.75 -11.06 -9.89
C LEU A 35 3.13 -11.34 -8.43
N LEU A 36 4.24 -10.75 -7.95
CA LEU A 36 4.67 -10.87 -6.56
C LEU A 36 3.62 -10.32 -5.60
N SER A 37 3.00 -9.17 -5.92
CA SER A 37 1.90 -8.62 -5.12
C SER A 37 0.73 -9.61 -5.02
N LEU A 38 0.28 -10.17 -6.15
CA LEU A 38 -0.81 -11.14 -6.16
C LEU A 38 -0.51 -12.40 -5.35
N ILE A 39 0.73 -12.90 -5.42
CA ILE A 39 1.15 -14.05 -4.61
C ILE A 39 1.07 -13.72 -3.13
N ASN A 40 1.56 -12.56 -2.72
CA ASN A 40 1.50 -12.11 -1.33
C ASN A 40 0.06 -11.95 -0.85
N ASP A 41 -0.83 -11.39 -1.67
CA ASP A 41 -2.25 -11.23 -1.35
C ASP A 41 -2.92 -12.59 -1.10
N VAL A 42 -2.63 -13.60 -1.93
CA VAL A 42 -3.15 -14.97 -1.77
C VAL A 42 -2.60 -15.63 -0.51
N LEU A 43 -1.31 -15.45 -0.22
CA LEU A 43 -0.68 -15.99 0.98
C LEU A 43 -1.25 -15.34 2.26
N ASP A 44 -1.46 -14.02 2.24
CA ASP A 44 -2.07 -13.30 3.36
C ASP A 44 -3.52 -13.74 3.58
N MET A 45 -4.30 -13.92 2.52
CA MET A 45 -5.67 -14.45 2.61
C MET A 45 -5.69 -15.85 3.23
N SER A 46 -4.81 -16.74 2.76
CA SER A 46 -4.69 -18.10 3.31
C SER A 46 -4.31 -18.11 4.80
N ARG A 47 -3.43 -17.19 5.22
CA ARG A 47 -3.08 -17.04 6.64
C ARG A 47 -4.24 -16.54 7.49
N ILE A 48 -5.02 -15.59 6.97
CA ILE A 48 -6.23 -15.06 7.64
C ILE A 48 -7.26 -16.17 7.80
N GLU A 49 -7.59 -16.90 6.73
CA GLU A 49 -8.58 -17.98 6.75
C GLU A 49 -8.18 -19.13 7.68
N SER A 50 -6.89 -19.45 7.76
CA SER A 50 -6.38 -20.48 8.66
C SER A 50 -6.22 -20.05 10.12
N GLY A 51 -6.55 -18.78 10.46
CA GLY A 51 -6.36 -18.22 11.79
C GLY A 51 -4.91 -18.15 12.28
N LYS A 52 -3.95 -18.27 11.37
CA LYS A 52 -2.50 -18.30 11.68
C LYS A 52 -1.85 -16.92 11.66
N VAL A 53 -2.62 -15.87 11.49
CA VAL A 53 -2.07 -14.49 11.56
C VAL A 53 -1.69 -14.20 12.99
N LYS A 54 -0.39 -14.04 13.24
CA LYS A 54 0.11 -13.50 14.51
C LYS A 54 0.19 -12.00 14.37
N ILE A 55 -0.48 -11.29 15.26
CA ILE A 55 -0.39 -9.83 15.37
C ILE A 55 0.74 -9.51 16.35
N GLU A 56 1.73 -8.77 15.91
CA GLU A 56 2.84 -8.31 16.74
C GLU A 56 2.57 -6.88 17.22
N GLU A 57 1.85 -6.76 18.33
CA GLU A 57 1.52 -5.47 18.92
C GLU A 57 2.77 -4.78 19.48
N LYS A 58 3.00 -3.54 19.05
CA LYS A 58 4.09 -2.67 19.50
C LYS A 58 3.54 -1.26 19.72
N ALA A 59 4.19 -0.51 20.61
CA ALA A 59 3.94 0.93 20.73
C ALA A 59 4.48 1.61 19.47
N VAL A 60 3.64 2.36 18.79
CA VAL A 60 3.93 3.06 17.54
C VAL A 60 3.48 4.49 17.66
N HIS A 61 4.37 5.44 17.34
CA HIS A 61 4.03 6.85 17.24
C HIS A 61 3.35 7.09 15.88
N LEU A 62 2.06 7.44 15.95
CA LEU A 62 1.22 7.58 14.75
C LEU A 62 1.76 8.60 13.72
N PRO A 63 2.28 9.77 14.12
CA PRO A 63 2.89 10.72 13.19
C PRO A 63 4.05 10.13 12.38
N ASP A 64 4.91 9.31 12.99
CA ASP A 64 6.04 8.69 12.31
C ASP A 64 5.55 7.69 11.26
N LEU A 65 4.56 6.87 11.61
CA LEU A 65 3.94 5.91 10.69
C LEU A 65 3.29 6.62 9.50
N VAL A 66 2.57 7.71 9.74
CA VAL A 66 1.94 8.52 8.69
C VAL A 66 3.00 9.17 7.79
N HIS A 67 4.11 9.64 8.37
CA HIS A 67 5.23 10.20 7.64
C HIS A 67 5.87 9.17 6.69
N ASP A 68 6.09 7.95 7.18
CA ASP A 68 6.67 6.85 6.40
C ASP A 68 5.76 6.47 5.22
N VAL A 69 4.47 6.28 5.49
CA VAL A 69 3.47 5.99 4.45
C VAL A 69 3.45 7.10 3.39
N ARG A 70 3.42 8.37 3.81
CA ARG A 70 3.47 9.52 2.92
C ARG A 70 4.70 9.50 2.03
N SER A 71 5.87 9.23 2.61
CA SER A 71 7.16 9.18 1.89
C SER A 71 7.15 8.12 0.79
N ILE A 72 6.58 6.95 1.06
CA ILE A 72 6.48 5.84 0.11
C ILE A 72 5.62 6.23 -1.10
N ILE A 73 4.46 6.86 -0.87
CA ILE A 73 3.49 7.17 -1.95
C ILE A 73 3.79 8.48 -2.67
N GLN A 74 4.67 9.33 -2.14
CA GLN A 74 4.94 10.69 -2.66
C GLN A 74 5.30 10.71 -4.14
N THR A 75 6.10 9.76 -4.60
CA THR A 75 6.50 9.64 -6.02
C THR A 75 5.28 9.44 -6.92
N ASN A 76 4.35 8.57 -6.53
CA ASN A 76 3.15 8.27 -7.31
C ASN A 76 2.16 9.45 -7.29
N VAL A 77 2.02 10.12 -6.14
CA VAL A 77 1.21 11.33 -5.97
C VAL A 77 1.73 12.44 -6.89
N SER A 78 3.04 12.68 -6.89
CA SER A 78 3.68 13.70 -7.73
C SER A 78 3.57 13.37 -9.21
N ALA A 79 3.76 12.12 -9.61
CA ALA A 79 3.65 11.67 -11.01
C ALA A 79 2.26 11.93 -11.61
N LYS A 80 1.21 11.80 -10.79
CA LYS A 80 -0.17 12.10 -11.17
C LYS A 80 -0.62 13.53 -10.86
N ARG A 81 0.26 14.37 -10.32
CA ARG A 81 -0.04 15.74 -9.88
C ARG A 81 -1.25 15.80 -8.93
N LEU A 82 -1.36 14.83 -8.02
CA LEU A 82 -2.44 14.77 -7.04
C LEU A 82 -2.12 15.66 -5.84
N SER A 83 -3.19 16.23 -5.23
CA SER A 83 -3.12 16.89 -3.93
C SER A 83 -3.43 15.87 -2.84
N LEU A 84 -2.49 15.64 -1.92
CA LEU A 84 -2.65 14.71 -0.80
C LEU A 84 -2.74 15.49 0.52
N PHE A 85 -3.85 15.32 1.22
CA PHE A 85 -4.09 15.88 2.55
C PHE A 85 -4.23 14.75 3.56
N ILE A 86 -3.49 14.85 4.67
CA ILE A 86 -3.60 13.92 5.80
C ILE A 86 -3.90 14.76 7.04
N ASP A 87 -5.05 14.51 7.63
CA ASP A 87 -5.58 15.20 8.79
C ASP A 87 -5.58 14.25 9.99
N THR A 88 -4.86 14.63 11.03
CA THR A 88 -4.74 13.89 12.31
C THR A 88 -5.16 14.74 13.50
N MET A 89 -5.82 15.89 13.26
CA MET A 89 -6.12 16.89 14.32
C MET A 89 -7.06 16.36 15.41
N ASP A 90 -7.85 15.33 15.11
CA ASP A 90 -8.79 14.72 16.06
C ASP A 90 -8.18 13.54 16.86
N VAL A 91 -6.84 13.42 16.86
CA VAL A 91 -6.11 12.39 17.63
C VAL A 91 -5.52 13.04 18.87
N GLU A 92 -6.00 12.64 20.07
CA GLU A 92 -5.47 13.13 21.35
C GLU A 92 -4.24 12.31 21.79
N ASN A 93 -4.21 11.02 21.48
CA ASN A 93 -3.14 10.12 21.86
C ASN A 93 -2.38 9.64 20.61
N GLU A 94 -1.20 10.19 20.39
CA GLU A 94 -0.37 9.88 19.23
C GLU A 94 0.34 8.52 19.32
N ASP A 95 0.45 7.95 20.53
CA ASP A 95 1.03 6.64 20.76
C ASP A 95 -0.05 5.58 20.77
N ILE A 96 -0.01 4.68 19.80
CA ILE A 96 -0.97 3.59 19.62
C ILE A 96 -0.28 2.23 19.77
N ILE A 97 -1.02 1.24 20.27
CA ILE A 97 -0.56 -0.15 20.31
C ILE A 97 -1.12 -0.86 19.08
N THR A 98 -0.25 -1.24 18.16
CA THR A 98 -0.65 -1.88 16.91
C THR A 98 0.51 -2.71 16.33
N ASP A 99 0.20 -3.50 15.30
CA ASP A 99 1.23 -4.11 14.43
C ASP A 99 1.59 -3.10 13.32
N PRO A 100 2.78 -2.45 13.39
CA PRO A 100 3.15 -1.40 12.44
C PRO A 100 3.26 -1.92 11.00
N LEU A 101 3.70 -3.16 10.83
CA LEU A 101 3.84 -3.76 9.50
C LEU A 101 2.48 -3.95 8.84
N ARG A 102 1.52 -4.50 9.59
CA ARG A 102 0.15 -4.73 9.09
C ARG A 102 -0.60 -3.43 8.87
N LEU A 103 -0.45 -2.47 9.77
CA LEU A 103 -1.09 -1.16 9.61
C LEU A 103 -0.55 -0.43 8.38
N ASN A 104 0.77 -0.44 8.18
CA ASN A 104 1.39 0.11 6.97
C ASN A 104 0.88 -0.58 5.70
N GLN A 105 0.79 -1.90 5.70
CA GLN A 105 0.29 -2.68 4.56
C GLN A 105 -1.15 -2.28 4.21
N ILE A 106 -2.03 -2.14 5.21
CA ILE A 106 -3.42 -1.71 5.01
C ILE A 106 -3.48 -0.30 4.43
N LEU A 107 -2.76 0.64 5.01
CA LEU A 107 -2.73 2.03 4.55
C LEU A 107 -2.20 2.13 3.12
N LEU A 108 -1.11 1.45 2.80
CA LEU A 108 -0.53 1.45 1.45
C LEU A 108 -1.47 0.82 0.42
N ASN A 109 -2.20 -0.23 0.76
CA ASN A 109 -3.19 -0.84 -0.13
C ASN A 109 -4.34 0.12 -0.44
N ILE A 110 -4.89 0.79 0.60
CA ILE A 110 -5.97 1.77 0.42
C ILE A 110 -5.48 2.96 -0.40
N LEU A 111 -4.31 3.49 -0.08
CA LEU A 111 -3.74 4.67 -0.75
C LEU A 111 -3.33 4.40 -2.19
N SER A 112 -2.76 3.22 -2.47
CA SER A 112 -2.42 2.82 -3.83
C SER A 112 -3.68 2.73 -4.70
N ASN A 113 -4.78 2.21 -4.16
CA ASN A 113 -6.07 2.20 -4.83
C ASN A 113 -6.62 3.61 -5.03
N ALA A 114 -6.58 4.47 -4.01
CA ALA A 114 -7.00 5.86 -4.12
C ALA A 114 -6.21 6.60 -5.22
N ILE A 115 -4.88 6.47 -5.23
CA ILE A 115 -4.01 7.07 -6.27
C ILE A 115 -4.35 6.50 -7.65
N LYS A 116 -4.59 5.20 -7.76
CA LYS A 116 -4.91 4.54 -9.03
C LYS A 116 -6.20 5.09 -9.66
N PHE A 117 -7.26 5.26 -8.85
CA PHE A 117 -8.59 5.64 -9.32
C PHE A 117 -8.85 7.15 -9.33
N THR A 118 -8.03 7.96 -8.66
CA THR A 118 -8.15 9.42 -8.73
C THR A 118 -7.58 9.93 -10.06
N PRO A 119 -8.31 10.77 -10.81
CA PRO A 119 -7.80 11.34 -12.05
C PRO A 119 -6.63 12.28 -11.77
N THR A 120 -5.80 12.52 -12.79
CA THR A 120 -4.65 13.43 -12.73
C THR A 120 -5.11 14.83 -12.30
N GLY A 121 -4.42 15.44 -11.36
CA GLY A 121 -4.76 16.75 -10.78
C GLY A 121 -5.86 16.69 -9.72
N GLY A 122 -6.35 15.50 -9.37
CA GLY A 122 -7.38 15.31 -8.35
C GLY A 122 -6.82 15.41 -6.92
N MET A 123 -7.70 15.19 -5.95
CA MET A 123 -7.41 15.32 -4.52
C MET A 123 -7.69 14.01 -3.80
N ILE A 124 -6.81 13.64 -2.88
CA ILE A 124 -6.99 12.55 -1.92
C ILE A 124 -6.91 13.15 -0.52
N SER A 125 -7.90 12.88 0.30
CA SER A 125 -7.94 13.31 1.70
C SER A 125 -8.08 12.10 2.61
N ILE A 126 -7.24 12.04 3.64
CA ILE A 126 -7.26 11.03 4.70
C ILE A 126 -7.52 11.77 5.99
N ARG A 127 -8.49 11.31 6.77
CA ARG A 127 -8.70 11.78 8.13
C ARG A 127 -8.58 10.62 9.09
N ILE A 128 -7.73 10.78 10.09
CA ILE A 128 -7.53 9.84 11.19
C ILE A 128 -8.19 10.44 12.42
N VAL A 129 -9.09 9.69 13.06
CA VAL A 129 -9.89 10.17 14.19
C VAL A 129 -9.79 9.16 15.32
N GLU A 130 -9.51 9.63 16.52
CA GLU A 130 -9.61 8.82 17.72
C GLU A 130 -11.06 8.72 18.16
N LYS A 131 -11.61 7.50 18.24
CA LYS A 131 -12.93 7.25 18.82
C LYS A 131 -12.76 6.75 20.26
N LYS A 132 -13.14 7.55 21.24
CA LYS A 132 -13.27 7.08 22.61
C LYS A 132 -14.35 5.98 22.64
N ARG A 133 -14.00 4.75 23.03
CA ARG A 133 -15.02 3.75 23.35
C ARG A 133 -15.83 4.30 24.51
N CYS A 134 -17.09 4.61 24.29
CA CYS A 134 -18.03 4.70 25.40
C CYS A 134 -17.96 3.35 26.12
N ALA A 135 -17.52 3.36 27.36
CA ALA A 135 -17.68 2.23 28.26
C ALA A 135 -19.19 2.05 28.50
N CYS A 136 -19.88 1.42 27.55
CA CYS A 136 -21.16 0.79 27.86
C CYS A 136 -20.84 -0.36 28.79
N GLY A 137 -21.11 -0.16 30.06
CA GLY A 137 -20.95 -1.15 31.10
C GLY A 137 -21.59 -2.49 30.72
N PRO A 138 -21.11 -3.61 31.29
CA PRO A 138 -21.76 -4.91 31.13
C PRO A 138 -23.11 -4.83 31.86
N GLY A 139 -24.13 -4.49 31.12
CA GLY A 139 -25.50 -4.38 31.62
C GLY A 139 -26.44 -5.24 30.80
N LEU A 140 -26.79 -6.39 31.39
CA LEU A 140 -28.01 -7.16 31.21
C LEU A 140 -28.07 -8.20 30.07
N LEU A 141 -27.91 -9.43 30.56
CA LEU A 141 -28.44 -10.75 30.15
C LEU A 141 -27.95 -11.35 28.88
#